data_f77728cc7bb55d865fb503ee0821eaaa
#
_entry.id   f77728cc7bb55d865fb503ee0821eaaa
#
_cell.length_a   1.000
_cell.length_b   1.000
_cell.length_c   1.000
_cell.angle_alpha   90.00
_cell.angle_beta   90.00
_cell.angle_gamma   90.00
#
_symmetry.space_group_name_H-M   'P 1'
#
loop_
_entity.id
_entity.type
_entity.pdbx_description
1 polymer ?
#
loop_
_entity_poly.entity_id
_entity_poly.type
_entity_poly.pdbx_seq_one_letter_code
_entity_poly.pdbx_strand_id
1 'polypeptide(L)'
;MRKKLMTWLLAFAMIFTAAAPAQAARGGVEDFVRRLYQVVLQREPDAAGLADWCDELTSGRAQGAETAAGFYDSIEFKKRDISDSDYVEMLYTSIMGRNSDAAGKADWLKLLQEKGVTRNYVLSGFLMSPEFGKLCDEYGIERGSYTSAAVRDQNPDVTAFVKRLYSVCLNRQPDSDGWDFWTGRLLRHELSGAEAARGFFYSQEFLTKGLSNEEFVRIAYRTLLDRDADAQGFEHWTGKLNDGNSWEFVIEGFIGSQEFSKLCGRYGITPGEAKKVNDVTEAKTIVIDAGHQAKQMKDKEAVGPGSSQMKAKVSSGTSGVVTGNDEYQINLDVALLLRDELTARGYNVIMTRETNDVKLSNQDRARIANEAGADAMIRIHCNSVDASYVRGALCIIQSKSNPYCGSLSGTCSELSNTILKSYCAATGLKNMGIQYDDNLTGTNWCQVPNTVLEMGFMSNAAEDRLMGTDTFKQNAARGIADGLDAYFGR
;
A
#
# COMPACT_ATOMS: atom_id res chain seq x y z
N MET A 1 19.22 -30.50 -12.87
CA MET A 1 17.93 -31.09 -12.46
C MET A 1 16.79 -30.21 -12.99
N ARG A 2 16.12 -30.66 -14.02
CA ARG A 2 15.03 -29.92 -14.69
C ARG A 2 13.75 -30.07 -13.84
N LYS A 3 13.29 -29.00 -13.20
CA LYS A 3 11.94 -28.96 -12.58
C LYS A 3 10.93 -28.64 -13.67
N LYS A 4 10.03 -29.58 -13.91
CA LYS A 4 8.88 -29.46 -14.80
C LYS A 4 7.92 -28.41 -14.24
N LEU A 5 7.65 -27.35 -15.01
CA LEU A 5 6.47 -26.50 -14.83
C LEU A 5 5.24 -27.37 -15.15
N MET A 6 4.46 -27.63 -14.12
CA MET A 6 3.17 -28.30 -14.28
C MET A 6 2.12 -27.21 -14.42
N THR A 7 1.74 -26.92 -15.63
CA THR A 7 0.62 -26.05 -15.99
C THR A 7 -0.68 -26.71 -15.52
N TRP A 8 -1.31 -26.15 -14.52
CA TRP A 8 -2.65 -26.56 -14.08
C TRP A 8 -3.67 -25.96 -15.05
N LEU A 9 -4.05 -26.72 -16.06
CA LEU A 9 -5.31 -26.55 -16.76
C LEU A 9 -6.41 -27.00 -15.80
N LEU A 10 -7.10 -26.06 -15.19
CA LEU A 10 -8.36 -26.31 -14.47
C LEU A 10 -9.40 -26.66 -15.54
N ALA A 11 -9.52 -27.96 -15.82
CA ALA A 11 -10.64 -28.51 -16.56
C ALA A 11 -11.89 -28.34 -15.68
N PHE A 12 -12.73 -27.38 -16.02
CA PHE A 12 -14.08 -27.25 -15.45
C PHE A 12 -14.89 -28.44 -16.01
N ALA A 13 -14.93 -29.53 -15.27
CA ALA A 13 -15.87 -30.62 -15.54
C ALA A 13 -17.26 -30.15 -15.12
N MET A 14 -18.01 -29.53 -16.05
CA MET A 14 -19.44 -29.34 -15.85
C MET A 14 -20.11 -30.72 -15.91
N ILE A 15 -20.62 -31.18 -14.76
CA ILE A 15 -21.47 -32.38 -14.68
C ILE A 15 -22.84 -31.97 -15.21
N PHE A 16 -23.10 -32.27 -16.48
CA PHE A 16 -24.43 -32.17 -17.09
C PHE A 16 -25.27 -33.36 -16.62
N THR A 17 -26.21 -33.14 -15.70
CA THR A 17 -27.35 -34.05 -15.54
C THR A 17 -28.33 -33.80 -16.69
N ALA A 18 -28.27 -34.64 -17.67
CA ALA A 18 -29.13 -34.56 -18.83
C ALA A 18 -30.56 -35.03 -18.47
N ALA A 19 -31.51 -34.08 -18.46
CA ALA A 19 -32.87 -34.41 -18.88
C ALA A 19 -32.89 -34.23 -20.41
N ALA A 20 -33.03 -35.31 -21.16
CA ALA A 20 -33.02 -35.27 -22.60
C ALA A 20 -34.29 -34.61 -23.14
N PRO A 21 -34.23 -33.46 -23.83
CA PRO A 21 -35.30 -33.04 -24.71
C PRO A 21 -35.22 -33.87 -26.03
N ALA A 22 -36.36 -34.12 -26.62
CA ALA A 22 -36.50 -34.89 -27.87
C ALA A 22 -35.46 -34.42 -28.90
N GLN A 23 -34.62 -35.35 -29.32
CA GLN A 23 -33.54 -35.16 -30.27
C GLN A 23 -34.15 -34.89 -31.63
N ALA A 24 -34.29 -33.62 -31.99
CA ALA A 24 -34.51 -33.25 -33.38
C ALA A 24 -33.33 -33.83 -34.18
N ALA A 25 -33.59 -34.53 -35.28
CA ALA A 25 -32.56 -35.15 -36.09
C ALA A 25 -31.47 -34.11 -36.43
N ARG A 26 -30.32 -34.23 -35.82
CA ARG A 26 -29.15 -33.39 -36.10
C ARG A 26 -28.64 -33.80 -37.44
N GLY A 27 -28.84 -32.98 -38.47
CA GLY A 27 -28.41 -33.27 -39.84
C GLY A 27 -26.88 -33.46 -39.91
N GLY A 28 -26.41 -33.86 -41.06
CA GLY A 28 -24.99 -34.04 -41.37
C GLY A 28 -24.22 -32.71 -41.51
N VAL A 29 -23.02 -32.76 -42.10
CA VAL A 29 -22.17 -31.59 -42.32
C VAL A 29 -22.88 -30.47 -43.12
N GLU A 30 -23.75 -30.85 -44.05
CA GLU A 30 -24.54 -29.88 -44.83
C GLU A 30 -25.45 -29.02 -43.93
N ASP A 31 -26.16 -29.65 -42.99
CA ASP A 31 -27.02 -28.95 -42.06
C ASP A 31 -26.20 -28.07 -41.09
N PHE A 32 -24.99 -28.49 -40.69
CA PHE A 32 -24.10 -27.66 -39.92
C PHE A 32 -23.70 -26.39 -40.67
N VAL A 33 -23.25 -26.52 -41.92
CA VAL A 33 -22.90 -25.35 -42.74
C VAL A 33 -24.11 -24.45 -43.01
N ARG A 34 -25.30 -25.04 -43.30
CA ARG A 34 -26.54 -24.26 -43.49
C ARG A 34 -26.88 -23.44 -42.23
N ARG A 35 -26.78 -24.03 -41.05
CA ARG A 35 -27.00 -23.29 -39.79
C ARG A 35 -26.03 -22.12 -39.62
N LEU A 36 -24.77 -22.25 -39.98
CA LEU A 36 -23.81 -21.15 -39.95
C LEU A 36 -24.26 -20.01 -40.89
N TYR A 37 -24.71 -20.30 -42.10
CA TYR A 37 -25.24 -19.29 -43.03
C TYR A 37 -26.53 -18.66 -42.51
N GLN A 38 -27.51 -19.48 -42.12
CA GLN A 38 -28.84 -19.01 -41.76
C GLN A 38 -28.85 -18.25 -40.42
N VAL A 39 -28.16 -18.76 -39.39
CA VAL A 39 -28.16 -18.19 -38.05
C VAL A 39 -27.13 -17.08 -37.91
N VAL A 40 -25.89 -17.30 -38.35
CA VAL A 40 -24.80 -16.31 -38.14
C VAL A 40 -24.90 -15.20 -39.19
N LEU A 41 -25.12 -15.51 -40.47
CA LEU A 41 -25.14 -14.52 -41.56
C LEU A 41 -26.56 -14.10 -41.99
N GLN A 42 -27.60 -14.77 -41.45
CA GLN A 42 -29.03 -14.51 -41.77
C GLN A 42 -29.35 -14.58 -43.29
N ARG A 43 -28.73 -15.50 -44.00
CA ARG A 43 -28.99 -15.77 -45.41
C ARG A 43 -28.81 -17.23 -45.76
N GLU A 44 -29.38 -17.63 -46.85
CA GLU A 44 -29.13 -18.98 -47.43
C GLU A 44 -27.75 -19.04 -48.07
N PRO A 45 -27.03 -20.17 -47.97
CA PRO A 45 -25.85 -20.38 -48.76
C PRO A 45 -26.25 -20.51 -50.25
N ASP A 46 -25.42 -20.01 -51.15
CA ASP A 46 -25.52 -20.41 -52.54
C ASP A 46 -25.04 -21.87 -52.72
N ALA A 47 -25.47 -22.50 -53.79
CA ALA A 47 -25.22 -23.95 -54.02
C ALA A 47 -23.72 -24.29 -54.10
N ALA A 48 -22.91 -23.40 -54.70
CA ALA A 48 -21.47 -23.59 -54.81
C ALA A 48 -20.77 -23.43 -53.45
N GLY A 49 -21.04 -22.35 -52.73
CA GLY A 49 -20.45 -22.09 -51.40
C GLY A 49 -20.82 -23.19 -50.38
N LEU A 50 -22.04 -23.73 -50.41
CA LEU A 50 -22.42 -24.85 -49.57
C LEU A 50 -21.62 -26.13 -49.91
N ALA A 51 -21.53 -26.47 -51.21
CA ALA A 51 -20.78 -27.62 -51.65
C ALA A 51 -19.28 -27.51 -51.32
N ASP A 52 -18.68 -26.35 -51.56
CA ASP A 52 -17.28 -26.09 -51.25
C ASP A 52 -16.97 -26.27 -49.75
N TRP A 53 -17.76 -25.70 -48.84
CA TRP A 53 -17.57 -25.90 -47.41
C TRP A 53 -17.76 -27.35 -46.97
N CYS A 54 -18.76 -28.05 -47.52
CA CYS A 54 -18.95 -29.47 -47.21
C CYS A 54 -17.75 -30.31 -47.67
N ASP A 55 -17.21 -30.04 -48.87
CA ASP A 55 -16.05 -30.72 -49.42
C ASP A 55 -14.76 -30.40 -48.64
N GLU A 56 -14.52 -29.14 -48.27
CA GLU A 56 -13.40 -28.74 -47.44
C GLU A 56 -13.41 -29.42 -46.05
N LEU A 57 -14.58 -29.47 -45.42
CA LEU A 57 -14.73 -30.09 -44.09
C LEU A 57 -14.60 -31.62 -44.14
N THR A 58 -15.26 -32.29 -45.10
CA THR A 58 -15.24 -33.76 -45.20
C THR A 58 -13.91 -34.30 -45.70
N SER A 59 -13.17 -33.55 -46.50
CA SER A 59 -11.81 -33.90 -46.92
C SER A 59 -10.72 -33.59 -45.90
N GLY A 60 -11.04 -32.94 -44.77
CA GLY A 60 -10.09 -32.54 -43.75
C GLY A 60 -9.22 -31.33 -44.14
N ARG A 61 -9.52 -30.63 -45.25
CA ARG A 61 -8.84 -29.37 -45.61
C ARG A 61 -9.25 -28.20 -44.72
N ALA A 62 -10.48 -28.25 -44.21
CA ALA A 62 -10.96 -27.32 -43.17
C ALA A 62 -11.41 -28.09 -41.95
N GLN A 63 -11.37 -27.45 -40.78
CA GLN A 63 -11.78 -28.02 -39.52
C GLN A 63 -13.02 -27.30 -38.97
N GLY A 64 -13.90 -28.01 -38.26
CA GLY A 64 -15.20 -27.52 -37.84
C GLY A 64 -15.13 -26.26 -36.94
N ALA A 65 -14.18 -26.23 -36.01
CA ALA A 65 -14.01 -25.09 -35.11
C ALA A 65 -13.50 -23.82 -35.81
N GLU A 66 -12.53 -23.99 -36.71
CA GLU A 66 -11.95 -22.86 -37.47
C GLU A 66 -12.98 -22.32 -38.48
N THR A 67 -13.72 -23.22 -39.14
CA THR A 67 -14.81 -22.84 -40.06
C THR A 67 -15.88 -22.04 -39.31
N ALA A 68 -16.41 -22.54 -38.20
CA ALA A 68 -17.41 -21.83 -37.45
C ALA A 68 -16.88 -20.46 -36.94
N ALA A 69 -15.65 -20.43 -36.43
CA ALA A 69 -15.02 -19.17 -36.00
C ALA A 69 -14.91 -18.16 -37.14
N GLY A 70 -14.58 -18.62 -38.36
CA GLY A 70 -14.52 -17.77 -39.56
C GLY A 70 -15.85 -17.09 -39.89
N PHE A 71 -16.98 -17.75 -39.67
CA PHE A 71 -18.30 -17.15 -39.83
C PHE A 71 -18.55 -16.04 -38.81
N TYR A 72 -18.18 -16.25 -37.51
CA TYR A 72 -18.30 -15.27 -36.47
C TYR A 72 -17.27 -14.10 -36.59
N ASP A 73 -16.15 -14.35 -37.25
CA ASP A 73 -15.13 -13.32 -37.52
C ASP A 73 -15.38 -12.53 -38.82
N SER A 74 -16.36 -12.96 -39.62
CA SER A 74 -16.67 -12.33 -40.90
C SER A 74 -17.09 -10.86 -40.75
N ILE A 75 -16.78 -10.05 -41.79
CA ILE A 75 -17.22 -8.65 -41.85
C ILE A 75 -18.76 -8.55 -41.84
N GLU A 76 -19.44 -9.55 -42.41
CA GLU A 76 -20.90 -9.62 -42.47
C GLU A 76 -21.49 -9.77 -41.07
N PHE A 77 -20.97 -10.69 -40.26
CA PHE A 77 -21.40 -10.85 -38.86
C PHE A 77 -21.05 -9.66 -37.98
N LYS A 78 -19.82 -9.12 -38.07
CA LYS A 78 -19.34 -8.00 -37.27
C LYS A 78 -20.13 -6.70 -37.45
N LYS A 79 -20.89 -6.55 -38.52
CA LYS A 79 -21.79 -5.41 -38.76
C LYS A 79 -23.12 -5.55 -38.04
N ARG A 80 -23.42 -6.71 -37.44
CA ARG A 80 -24.68 -6.95 -36.76
C ARG A 80 -24.62 -6.40 -35.34
N ASP A 81 -25.64 -5.64 -34.98
CA ASP A 81 -25.85 -5.19 -33.59
C ASP A 81 -26.74 -6.21 -32.87
N ILE A 82 -26.14 -7.06 -32.06
CA ILE A 82 -26.82 -8.14 -31.33
C ILE A 82 -26.46 -8.09 -29.85
N SER A 83 -27.43 -8.39 -28.99
CA SER A 83 -27.19 -8.47 -27.55
C SER A 83 -26.32 -9.69 -27.20
N ASP A 84 -25.70 -9.69 -26.03
CA ASP A 84 -24.96 -10.87 -25.55
C ASP A 84 -25.88 -12.09 -25.35
N SER A 85 -27.13 -11.84 -24.95
CA SER A 85 -28.16 -12.89 -24.82
C SER A 85 -28.46 -13.55 -26.15
N ASP A 86 -28.60 -12.75 -27.22
CA ASP A 86 -28.85 -13.29 -28.57
C ASP A 86 -27.61 -13.95 -29.13
N TYR A 87 -26.43 -13.40 -28.85
CA TYR A 87 -25.16 -14.01 -29.22
C TYR A 87 -25.00 -15.43 -28.65
N VAL A 88 -25.26 -15.61 -27.35
CA VAL A 88 -25.20 -16.94 -26.72
C VAL A 88 -26.25 -17.89 -27.33
N GLU A 89 -27.47 -17.43 -27.58
CA GLU A 89 -28.49 -18.25 -28.24
C GLU A 89 -28.07 -18.67 -29.63
N MET A 90 -27.45 -17.75 -30.38
CA MET A 90 -26.90 -18.06 -31.71
C MET A 90 -25.83 -19.15 -31.68
N LEU A 91 -24.96 -19.15 -30.67
CA LEU A 91 -23.95 -20.20 -30.49
C LEU A 91 -24.60 -21.57 -30.25
N TYR A 92 -25.64 -21.63 -29.41
CA TYR A 92 -26.37 -22.87 -29.18
C TYR A 92 -27.05 -23.37 -30.49
N THR A 93 -27.70 -22.46 -31.20
CA THR A 93 -28.45 -22.85 -32.40
C THR A 93 -27.57 -23.15 -33.61
N SER A 94 -26.52 -22.37 -33.84
CA SER A 94 -25.66 -22.58 -35.03
C SER A 94 -24.65 -23.71 -34.84
N ILE A 95 -23.99 -23.78 -33.66
CA ILE A 95 -22.92 -24.73 -33.38
C ILE A 95 -23.47 -26.03 -32.82
N MET A 96 -24.34 -25.98 -31.81
CA MET A 96 -24.89 -27.18 -31.17
C MET A 96 -26.15 -27.73 -31.84
N GLY A 97 -26.79 -26.96 -32.74
CA GLY A 97 -28.02 -27.36 -33.40
C GLY A 97 -29.22 -27.53 -32.44
N ARG A 98 -29.22 -26.82 -31.34
CA ARG A 98 -30.28 -26.84 -30.33
C ARG A 98 -30.46 -25.47 -29.68
N ASN A 99 -31.59 -25.25 -29.00
CA ASN A 99 -31.78 -24.08 -28.18
C ASN A 99 -30.95 -24.17 -26.89
N SER A 100 -30.68 -23.02 -26.29
CA SER A 100 -30.00 -22.96 -24.97
C SER A 100 -30.92 -23.54 -23.88
N ASP A 101 -30.30 -24.12 -22.85
CA ASP A 101 -30.96 -24.30 -21.56
C ASP A 101 -30.73 -23.06 -20.70
N ALA A 102 -31.65 -22.82 -19.75
CA ALA A 102 -31.62 -21.58 -18.94
C ALA A 102 -30.34 -21.44 -18.07
N ALA A 103 -29.84 -22.56 -17.52
CA ALA A 103 -28.66 -22.56 -16.69
C ALA A 103 -27.37 -22.29 -17.49
N GLY A 104 -27.16 -23.04 -18.59
CA GLY A 104 -25.99 -22.86 -19.45
C GLY A 104 -25.95 -21.48 -20.09
N LYS A 105 -27.12 -20.93 -20.51
CA LYS A 105 -27.18 -19.55 -21.01
C LYS A 105 -26.80 -18.54 -19.93
N ALA A 106 -27.30 -18.69 -18.68
CA ALA A 106 -26.98 -17.80 -17.58
C ALA A 106 -25.47 -17.83 -17.24
N ASP A 107 -24.85 -19.01 -17.26
CA ASP A 107 -23.40 -19.14 -16.97
C ASP A 107 -22.55 -18.41 -18.02
N TRP A 108 -22.89 -18.53 -19.31
CA TRP A 108 -22.18 -17.79 -20.35
C TRP A 108 -22.38 -16.29 -20.29
N LEU A 109 -23.61 -15.84 -19.98
CA LEU A 109 -23.90 -14.42 -19.76
C LEU A 109 -23.14 -13.85 -18.57
N LYS A 110 -23.00 -14.64 -17.50
CA LYS A 110 -22.21 -14.25 -16.34
C LYS A 110 -20.73 -14.00 -16.70
N LEU A 111 -20.14 -14.85 -17.53
CA LEU A 111 -18.77 -14.65 -18.01
C LEU A 111 -18.63 -13.34 -18.82
N LEU A 112 -19.54 -13.08 -19.73
CA LEU A 112 -19.54 -11.85 -20.52
C LEU A 112 -19.77 -10.59 -19.67
N GLN A 113 -20.82 -10.61 -18.83
CA GLN A 113 -21.30 -9.42 -18.13
C GLN A 113 -20.59 -9.16 -16.81
N GLU A 114 -20.28 -10.20 -16.03
CA GLU A 114 -19.64 -10.03 -14.73
C GLU A 114 -18.12 -10.12 -14.82
N LYS A 115 -17.59 -11.12 -15.55
CA LYS A 115 -16.14 -11.29 -15.67
C LYS A 115 -15.52 -10.41 -16.75
N GLY A 116 -16.27 -10.04 -17.78
CA GLY A 116 -15.83 -9.14 -18.85
C GLY A 116 -14.97 -9.79 -19.91
N VAL A 117 -15.07 -11.11 -20.07
CA VAL A 117 -14.45 -11.83 -21.20
C VAL A 117 -15.05 -11.38 -22.54
N THR A 118 -14.36 -11.61 -23.62
CA THR A 118 -14.88 -11.30 -24.95
C THR A 118 -15.87 -12.37 -25.44
N ARG A 119 -16.63 -12.03 -26.47
CA ARG A 119 -17.47 -13.00 -27.17
C ARG A 119 -16.66 -14.16 -27.78
N ASN A 120 -15.41 -13.91 -28.16
CA ASN A 120 -14.50 -14.94 -28.66
C ASN A 120 -14.11 -15.96 -27.58
N TYR A 121 -14.05 -15.57 -26.30
CA TYR A 121 -13.88 -16.51 -25.19
C TYR A 121 -15.05 -17.50 -25.13
N VAL A 122 -16.29 -17.00 -25.22
CA VAL A 122 -17.49 -17.82 -25.18
C VAL A 122 -17.54 -18.70 -26.41
N LEU A 123 -17.27 -18.17 -27.61
CA LEU A 123 -17.16 -18.94 -28.85
C LEU A 123 -16.13 -20.09 -28.70
N SER A 124 -14.97 -19.80 -28.18
CA SER A 124 -13.94 -20.80 -27.89
C SER A 124 -14.48 -21.93 -26.98
N GLY A 125 -15.21 -21.55 -25.91
CA GLY A 125 -15.84 -22.52 -25.01
C GLY A 125 -16.82 -23.46 -25.72
N PHE A 126 -17.62 -22.94 -26.63
CA PHE A 126 -18.51 -23.76 -27.46
C PHE A 126 -17.73 -24.68 -28.42
N LEU A 127 -16.80 -24.15 -29.18
CA LEU A 127 -16.03 -24.88 -30.18
C LEU A 127 -15.10 -25.94 -29.58
N MET A 128 -14.64 -25.72 -28.36
CA MET A 128 -13.78 -26.67 -27.66
C MET A 128 -14.53 -27.61 -26.72
N SER A 129 -15.86 -27.49 -26.65
CA SER A 129 -16.69 -28.35 -25.78
C SER A 129 -16.68 -29.80 -26.22
N PRO A 130 -16.88 -30.76 -25.30
CA PRO A 130 -17.08 -32.16 -25.62
C PRO A 130 -18.31 -32.38 -26.47
N GLU A 131 -19.37 -31.55 -26.35
CA GLU A 131 -20.60 -31.64 -27.14
C GLU A 131 -20.33 -31.37 -28.63
N PHE A 132 -19.59 -30.26 -28.91
CA PHE A 132 -19.22 -29.97 -30.30
C PHE A 132 -18.28 -31.04 -30.90
N GLY A 133 -17.34 -31.55 -30.07
CA GLY A 133 -16.48 -32.67 -30.50
C GLY A 133 -17.28 -33.89 -30.98
N LYS A 134 -18.28 -34.29 -30.19
CA LYS A 134 -19.18 -35.39 -30.59
C LYS A 134 -19.96 -35.10 -31.87
N LEU A 135 -20.43 -33.87 -32.05
CA LEU A 135 -21.11 -33.47 -33.29
C LEU A 135 -20.19 -33.54 -34.50
N CYS A 136 -18.93 -33.14 -34.36
CA CYS A 136 -17.94 -33.29 -35.44
C CYS A 136 -17.70 -34.75 -35.76
N ASP A 137 -17.59 -35.64 -34.75
CA ASP A 137 -17.47 -37.10 -34.97
C ASP A 137 -18.70 -37.64 -35.69
N GLU A 138 -19.94 -37.23 -35.32
CA GLU A 138 -21.19 -37.62 -35.98
C GLU A 138 -21.28 -37.11 -37.42
N TYR A 139 -20.68 -35.96 -37.74
CA TYR A 139 -20.62 -35.39 -39.07
C TYR A 139 -19.46 -35.95 -39.93
N GLY A 140 -18.55 -36.71 -39.32
CA GLY A 140 -17.36 -37.25 -39.98
C GLY A 140 -16.35 -36.17 -40.36
N ILE A 141 -16.23 -35.12 -39.57
CA ILE A 141 -15.30 -33.99 -39.79
C ILE A 141 -14.33 -33.85 -38.62
N GLU A 142 -13.16 -33.29 -38.86
CA GLU A 142 -12.23 -32.93 -37.83
C GLU A 142 -12.73 -31.70 -37.05
N ARG A 143 -12.74 -31.78 -35.71
CA ARG A 143 -13.13 -30.64 -34.88
C ARG A 143 -12.17 -29.48 -35.05
N GLY A 144 -10.86 -29.74 -35.00
CA GLY A 144 -9.83 -28.71 -34.94
C GLY A 144 -9.73 -28.02 -33.56
N SER A 145 -9.18 -26.82 -33.58
CA SER A 145 -9.00 -26.02 -32.37
C SER A 145 -9.28 -24.56 -32.61
N TYR A 146 -9.86 -23.90 -31.59
CA TYR A 146 -10.04 -22.45 -31.58
C TYR A 146 -9.86 -21.91 -30.16
N THR A 147 -9.01 -20.92 -29.99
CA THR A 147 -8.82 -20.22 -28.72
C THR A 147 -8.82 -18.72 -28.94
N SER A 148 -9.46 -17.98 -28.06
CA SER A 148 -9.40 -16.51 -28.12
C SER A 148 -7.99 -16.02 -27.84
N ALA A 149 -7.51 -15.15 -28.71
CA ALA A 149 -6.21 -14.48 -28.52
C ALA A 149 -6.30 -13.19 -27.69
N ALA A 150 -7.51 -12.78 -27.27
CA ALA A 150 -7.69 -11.56 -26.51
C ALA A 150 -7.04 -11.66 -25.13
N VAL A 151 -6.36 -10.60 -24.71
CA VAL A 151 -5.68 -10.54 -23.41
C VAL A 151 -6.64 -10.80 -22.24
N ARG A 152 -7.84 -10.25 -22.32
CA ARG A 152 -8.90 -10.41 -21.31
C ARG A 152 -9.38 -11.85 -21.14
N ASP A 153 -9.20 -12.69 -22.13
CA ASP A 153 -9.70 -14.05 -22.15
C ASP A 153 -8.70 -15.05 -21.55
N GLN A 154 -7.46 -14.64 -21.31
CA GLN A 154 -6.43 -15.52 -20.76
C GLN A 154 -6.69 -15.90 -19.31
N ASN A 155 -7.29 -15.00 -18.51
CA ASN A 155 -7.72 -15.27 -17.13
C ASN A 155 -8.92 -14.41 -16.75
N PRO A 156 -10.15 -14.98 -16.74
CA PRO A 156 -11.37 -14.25 -16.42
C PRO A 156 -11.38 -13.61 -15.02
N ASP A 157 -10.67 -14.18 -14.05
CA ASP A 157 -10.62 -13.64 -12.69
C ASP A 157 -9.75 -12.40 -12.60
N VAL A 158 -8.62 -12.35 -13.29
CA VAL A 158 -7.80 -11.14 -13.44
C VAL A 158 -8.57 -10.05 -14.17
N THR A 159 -9.29 -10.42 -15.22
CA THR A 159 -10.14 -9.50 -15.98
C THR A 159 -11.25 -8.90 -15.11
N ALA A 160 -11.90 -9.71 -14.28
CA ALA A 160 -12.89 -9.27 -13.32
C ALA A 160 -12.29 -8.35 -12.23
N PHE A 161 -11.07 -8.61 -11.77
CA PHE A 161 -10.39 -7.73 -10.84
C PHE A 161 -10.17 -6.34 -11.45
N VAL A 162 -9.64 -6.27 -12.67
CA VAL A 162 -9.49 -4.99 -13.38
C VAL A 162 -10.84 -4.30 -13.59
N LYS A 163 -11.89 -5.05 -13.95
CA LYS A 163 -13.25 -4.50 -14.07
C LYS A 163 -13.71 -3.83 -12.78
N ARG A 164 -13.46 -4.44 -11.61
CA ARG A 164 -13.81 -3.83 -10.31
C ARG A 164 -13.06 -2.53 -10.04
N LEU A 165 -11.78 -2.46 -10.41
CA LEU A 165 -11.00 -1.23 -10.32
C LEU A 165 -11.67 -0.09 -11.10
N TYR A 166 -12.23 -0.36 -12.27
CA TYR A 166 -12.97 0.64 -13.04
C TYR A 166 -14.38 0.89 -12.51
N SER A 167 -15.18 -0.19 -12.34
CA SER A 167 -16.61 -0.06 -12.08
C SER A 167 -16.93 0.31 -10.63
N VAL A 168 -16.16 -0.18 -9.65
CA VAL A 168 -16.39 0.11 -8.22
C VAL A 168 -15.57 1.30 -7.77
N CYS A 169 -14.25 1.33 -8.03
CA CYS A 169 -13.41 2.42 -7.59
C CYS A 169 -13.68 3.71 -8.38
N LEU A 170 -13.71 3.64 -9.73
CA LEU A 170 -13.92 4.83 -10.56
C LEU A 170 -15.39 5.10 -10.94
N ASN A 171 -16.29 4.16 -10.66
CA ASN A 171 -17.73 4.23 -11.03
C ASN A 171 -17.95 4.44 -12.54
N ARG A 172 -17.18 3.75 -13.37
CA ARG A 172 -17.36 3.73 -14.85
C ARG A 172 -16.93 2.40 -15.45
N GLN A 173 -17.36 2.13 -16.67
CA GLN A 173 -16.86 0.97 -17.41
C GLN A 173 -15.45 1.25 -17.94
N PRO A 174 -14.58 0.24 -17.98
CA PRO A 174 -13.31 0.36 -18.69
C PRO A 174 -13.54 0.51 -20.20
N ASP A 175 -12.71 1.30 -20.86
CA ASP A 175 -12.53 1.19 -22.30
C ASP A 175 -11.71 -0.06 -22.63
N SER A 176 -11.78 -0.52 -23.90
CA SER A 176 -11.12 -1.78 -24.31
C SER A 176 -9.61 -1.74 -24.07
N ASP A 177 -8.97 -0.64 -24.44
CA ASP A 177 -7.51 -0.51 -24.39
C ASP A 177 -7.00 -0.46 -22.95
N GLY A 178 -7.66 0.31 -22.10
CA GLY A 178 -7.33 0.39 -20.67
C GLY A 178 -7.55 -0.95 -19.96
N TRP A 179 -8.61 -1.67 -20.34
CA TRP A 179 -8.88 -3.00 -19.79
C TRP A 179 -7.78 -4.00 -20.14
N ASP A 180 -7.44 -4.08 -21.43
CA ASP A 180 -6.40 -4.99 -21.93
C ASP A 180 -5.00 -4.60 -21.41
N PHE A 181 -4.73 -3.30 -21.26
CA PHE A 181 -3.49 -2.78 -20.69
C PHE A 181 -3.26 -3.31 -19.26
N TRP A 182 -4.21 -3.05 -18.34
CA TRP A 182 -4.08 -3.46 -16.95
C TRP A 182 -4.10 -4.99 -16.79
N THR A 183 -5.01 -5.68 -17.48
CA THR A 183 -5.10 -7.15 -17.45
C THR A 183 -3.80 -7.78 -17.95
N GLY A 184 -3.28 -7.31 -19.08
CA GLY A 184 -2.05 -7.86 -19.67
C GLY A 184 -0.83 -7.68 -18.77
N ARG A 185 -0.67 -6.52 -18.12
CA ARG A 185 0.47 -6.28 -17.22
C ARG A 185 0.41 -7.13 -15.96
N LEU A 186 -0.79 -7.35 -15.42
CA LEU A 186 -1.00 -8.27 -14.29
C LEU A 186 -0.68 -9.71 -14.66
N LEU A 187 -1.15 -10.17 -15.83
CA LEU A 187 -0.91 -11.54 -16.32
C LEU A 187 0.57 -11.82 -16.60
N ARG A 188 1.32 -10.82 -17.06
CA ARG A 188 2.77 -10.95 -17.30
C ARG A 188 3.63 -10.67 -16.05
N HIS A 189 2.98 -10.45 -14.89
CA HIS A 189 3.64 -10.08 -13.63
C HIS A 189 4.51 -8.81 -13.73
N GLU A 190 4.20 -7.91 -14.64
CA GLU A 190 4.82 -6.59 -14.77
C GLU A 190 4.28 -5.61 -13.74
N LEU A 191 3.10 -5.89 -13.18
CA LEU A 191 2.48 -5.21 -12.06
C LEU A 191 1.96 -6.22 -11.06
N SER A 192 2.05 -5.85 -9.79
CA SER A 192 1.36 -6.51 -8.69
C SER A 192 -0.07 -5.99 -8.51
N GLY A 193 -0.89 -6.73 -7.76
CA GLY A 193 -2.22 -6.27 -7.36
C GLY A 193 -2.17 -4.95 -6.56
N ALA A 194 -1.15 -4.78 -5.72
CA ALA A 194 -0.89 -3.55 -4.96
C ALA A 194 -0.63 -2.35 -5.88
N GLU A 195 0.22 -2.50 -6.89
CA GLU A 195 0.52 -1.43 -7.83
C GLU A 195 -0.71 -1.06 -8.67
N ALA A 196 -1.50 -2.06 -9.10
CA ALA A 196 -2.76 -1.80 -9.77
C ALA A 196 -3.74 -1.03 -8.85
N ALA A 197 -3.92 -1.47 -7.60
CA ALA A 197 -4.75 -0.78 -6.62
C ALA A 197 -4.34 0.69 -6.45
N ARG A 198 -3.05 0.96 -6.23
CA ARG A 198 -2.51 2.33 -6.11
C ARG A 198 -2.76 3.16 -7.37
N GLY A 199 -2.60 2.57 -8.55
CA GLY A 199 -2.84 3.25 -9.82
C GLY A 199 -4.26 3.80 -9.94
N PHE A 200 -5.24 3.16 -9.32
CA PHE A 200 -6.63 3.60 -9.31
C PHE A 200 -6.96 4.51 -8.12
N PHE A 201 -6.65 4.10 -6.89
CA PHE A 201 -7.00 4.85 -5.69
C PHE A 201 -6.23 6.17 -5.54
N TYR A 202 -5.02 6.28 -6.11
CA TYR A 202 -4.23 7.53 -6.09
C TYR A 202 -4.35 8.31 -7.40
N SER A 203 -5.23 7.88 -8.32
CA SER A 203 -5.51 8.63 -9.54
C SER A 203 -6.23 9.94 -9.23
N GLN A 204 -5.96 10.96 -10.04
CA GLN A 204 -6.69 12.23 -9.95
C GLN A 204 -8.19 12.04 -10.09
N GLU A 205 -8.61 11.08 -10.95
CA GLU A 205 -10.02 10.73 -11.14
C GLU A 205 -10.69 10.25 -9.86
N PHE A 206 -9.99 9.45 -9.05
CA PHE A 206 -10.54 8.98 -7.77
C PHE A 206 -10.50 10.06 -6.70
N LEU A 207 -9.36 10.74 -6.54
CA LEU A 207 -9.14 11.73 -5.47
C LEU A 207 -10.07 12.94 -5.55
N THR A 208 -10.59 13.26 -6.73
CA THR A 208 -11.51 14.40 -6.94
C THR A 208 -12.99 14.06 -6.77
N LYS A 209 -13.34 12.83 -6.35
CA LYS A 209 -14.74 12.40 -6.21
C LYS A 209 -15.49 13.05 -5.03
N GLY A 210 -14.78 13.63 -4.05
CA GLY A 210 -15.39 14.26 -2.87
C GLY A 210 -16.14 13.29 -1.97
N LEU A 211 -15.62 12.07 -1.82
CA LEU A 211 -16.24 11.00 -1.03
C LEU A 211 -16.10 11.27 0.47
N SER A 212 -17.11 10.83 1.26
CA SER A 212 -16.96 10.71 2.71
C SER A 212 -16.06 9.53 3.09
N ASN A 213 -15.60 9.50 4.35
CA ASN A 213 -14.79 8.38 4.87
C ASN A 213 -15.54 7.05 4.80
N GLU A 214 -16.85 7.06 5.07
CA GLU A 214 -17.72 5.89 5.01
C GLU A 214 -17.84 5.35 3.58
N GLU A 215 -18.06 6.23 2.60
CA GLU A 215 -18.13 5.86 1.18
C GLU A 215 -16.81 5.30 0.69
N PHE A 216 -15.70 5.93 1.07
CA PHE A 216 -14.36 5.46 0.75
C PHE A 216 -14.10 4.06 1.30
N VAL A 217 -14.39 3.79 2.58
CA VAL A 217 -14.20 2.46 3.19
C VAL A 217 -15.03 1.40 2.46
N ARG A 218 -16.31 1.69 2.11
CA ARG A 218 -17.14 0.75 1.34
C ARG A 218 -16.56 0.45 -0.03
N ILE A 219 -16.06 1.46 -0.73
CA ILE A 219 -15.40 1.31 -2.03
C ILE A 219 -14.13 0.47 -1.88
N ALA A 220 -13.31 0.71 -0.86
CA ALA A 220 -12.08 -0.04 -0.61
C ALA A 220 -12.37 -1.54 -0.39
N TYR A 221 -13.35 -1.90 0.44
CA TYR A 221 -13.76 -3.29 0.66
C TYR A 221 -14.22 -3.97 -0.63
N ARG A 222 -15.13 -3.33 -1.36
CA ARG A 222 -15.68 -3.91 -2.60
C ARG A 222 -14.63 -4.04 -3.69
N THR A 223 -13.73 -3.06 -3.79
CA THR A 223 -12.70 -3.05 -4.84
C THR A 223 -11.60 -4.05 -4.54
N LEU A 224 -11.03 -4.01 -3.34
CA LEU A 224 -9.83 -4.77 -2.99
C LEU A 224 -10.13 -6.17 -2.44
N LEU A 225 -11.24 -6.36 -1.72
CA LEU A 225 -11.59 -7.62 -1.09
C LEU A 225 -12.78 -8.34 -1.73
N ASP A 226 -13.43 -7.73 -2.74
CA ASP A 226 -14.58 -8.31 -3.47
C ASP A 226 -15.77 -8.68 -2.57
N ARG A 227 -15.99 -7.87 -1.52
CA ARG A 227 -17.10 -8.04 -0.57
C ARG A 227 -17.51 -6.72 0.08
N ASP A 228 -18.67 -6.70 0.70
CA ASP A 228 -19.04 -5.61 1.58
C ASP A 228 -18.25 -5.66 2.89
N ALA A 229 -18.10 -4.50 3.52
CA ALA A 229 -17.51 -4.42 4.85
C ALA A 229 -18.47 -5.05 5.88
N ASP A 230 -17.94 -5.89 6.77
CA ASP A 230 -18.66 -6.26 7.98
C ASP A 230 -18.69 -5.07 8.96
N ALA A 231 -19.61 -5.14 9.94
CA ALA A 231 -19.84 -4.01 10.84
C ALA A 231 -18.57 -3.61 11.63
N GLN A 232 -17.80 -4.58 12.12
CA GLN A 232 -16.60 -4.33 12.90
C GLN A 232 -15.49 -3.71 12.04
N GLY A 233 -15.23 -4.26 10.86
CA GLY A 233 -14.21 -3.74 9.95
C GLY A 233 -14.59 -2.35 9.41
N PHE A 234 -15.88 -2.12 9.14
CA PHE A 234 -16.37 -0.80 8.73
C PHE A 234 -16.15 0.26 9.82
N GLU A 235 -16.54 -0.04 11.05
CA GLU A 235 -16.38 0.84 12.21
C GLU A 235 -14.89 1.11 12.49
N HIS A 236 -14.05 0.08 12.44
CA HIS A 236 -12.62 0.21 12.65
C HIS A 236 -11.96 1.19 11.65
N TRP A 237 -12.14 0.96 10.36
CA TRP A 237 -11.47 1.78 9.34
C TRP A 237 -12.06 3.19 9.24
N THR A 238 -13.37 3.33 9.39
CA THR A 238 -14.02 4.65 9.43
C THR A 238 -13.58 5.43 10.67
N GLY A 239 -13.46 4.77 11.83
CA GLY A 239 -12.92 5.37 13.05
C GLY A 239 -11.49 5.88 12.84
N LYS A 240 -10.59 5.05 12.31
CA LYS A 240 -9.20 5.47 12.00
C LYS A 240 -9.14 6.71 11.10
N LEU A 241 -10.00 6.81 10.09
CA LEU A 241 -10.08 7.99 9.22
C LEU A 241 -10.63 9.23 9.93
N ASN A 242 -11.63 9.06 10.79
CA ASN A 242 -12.21 10.16 11.57
C ASN A 242 -11.22 10.67 12.63
N ASP A 243 -10.34 9.81 13.12
CA ASP A 243 -9.23 10.15 14.03
C ASP A 243 -8.04 10.81 13.31
N GLY A 244 -8.14 11.08 12.00
CA GLY A 244 -7.18 11.86 11.23
C GLY A 244 -6.21 11.05 10.37
N ASN A 245 -6.32 9.72 10.31
CA ASN A 245 -5.53 8.92 9.38
C ASN A 245 -5.91 9.22 7.93
N SER A 246 -4.96 9.03 7.02
CA SER A 246 -5.16 9.26 5.58
C SER A 246 -5.87 8.07 4.89
N TRP A 247 -6.45 8.32 3.72
CA TRP A 247 -6.93 7.24 2.86
C TRP A 247 -5.80 6.29 2.43
N GLU A 248 -4.57 6.81 2.28
CA GLU A 248 -3.39 5.99 2.01
C GLU A 248 -3.15 4.96 3.12
N PHE A 249 -3.26 5.36 4.39
CA PHE A 249 -3.14 4.44 5.53
C PHE A 249 -4.11 3.26 5.42
N VAL A 250 -5.36 3.53 5.06
CA VAL A 250 -6.39 2.48 4.90
C VAL A 250 -6.08 1.58 3.70
N ILE A 251 -5.75 2.15 2.54
CA ILE A 251 -5.43 1.36 1.33
C ILE A 251 -4.22 0.46 1.56
N GLU A 252 -3.16 0.97 2.18
CA GLU A 252 -1.98 0.16 2.48
C GLU A 252 -2.28 -0.92 3.53
N GLY A 253 -3.17 -0.65 4.49
CA GLY A 253 -3.69 -1.66 5.41
C GLY A 253 -4.44 -2.80 4.70
N PHE A 254 -5.26 -2.48 3.69
CA PHE A 254 -5.94 -3.48 2.86
C PHE A 254 -4.95 -4.28 2.02
N ILE A 255 -4.00 -3.61 1.35
CA ILE A 255 -2.95 -4.25 0.55
C ILE A 255 -2.10 -5.20 1.41
N GLY A 256 -1.77 -4.82 2.65
CA GLY A 256 -1.01 -5.65 3.58
C GLY A 256 -1.80 -6.80 4.21
N SER A 257 -3.12 -6.88 3.99
CA SER A 257 -3.97 -7.90 4.60
C SER A 257 -3.76 -9.29 3.99
N GLN A 258 -3.92 -10.34 4.82
CA GLN A 258 -3.94 -11.72 4.32
C GLN A 258 -5.09 -11.97 3.35
N GLU A 259 -6.21 -11.26 3.48
CA GLU A 259 -7.38 -11.40 2.62
C GLU A 259 -7.07 -10.94 1.20
N PHE A 260 -6.45 -9.76 1.03
CA PHE A 260 -5.99 -9.27 -0.27
C PHE A 260 -4.96 -10.21 -0.90
N SER A 261 -3.98 -10.67 -0.12
CA SER A 261 -2.98 -11.61 -0.59
C SER A 261 -3.60 -12.93 -1.08
N LYS A 262 -4.57 -13.50 -0.33
CA LYS A 262 -5.30 -14.70 -0.73
C LYS A 262 -6.14 -14.47 -1.99
N LEU A 263 -6.75 -13.30 -2.13
CA LEU A 263 -7.54 -12.94 -3.32
C LEU A 263 -6.64 -12.87 -4.57
N CYS A 264 -5.51 -12.18 -4.47
CA CYS A 264 -4.51 -12.14 -5.54
C CYS A 264 -4.01 -13.55 -5.91
N GLY A 265 -3.72 -14.38 -4.91
CA GLY A 265 -3.29 -15.78 -5.12
C GLY A 265 -4.34 -16.60 -5.87
N ARG A 266 -5.65 -16.44 -5.58
CA ARG A 266 -6.73 -17.09 -6.32
C ARG A 266 -6.79 -16.66 -7.80
N TYR A 267 -6.45 -15.41 -8.07
CA TYR A 267 -6.41 -14.88 -9.43
C TYR A 267 -5.11 -15.20 -10.17
N GLY A 268 -4.11 -15.73 -9.47
CA GLY A 268 -2.79 -16.02 -10.05
C GLY A 268 -1.94 -14.78 -10.31
N ILE A 269 -2.20 -13.67 -9.60
CA ILE A 269 -1.40 -12.43 -9.67
C ILE A 269 -0.55 -12.26 -8.42
N THR A 270 0.58 -11.58 -8.55
CA THR A 270 1.43 -11.21 -7.42
C THR A 270 0.73 -10.17 -6.56
N PRO A 271 0.55 -10.37 -5.25
CA PRO A 271 -0.13 -9.38 -4.40
C PRO A 271 0.64 -8.06 -4.31
N GLY A 272 1.97 -8.10 -4.25
CA GLY A 272 2.82 -6.95 -3.97
C GLY A 272 2.93 -6.68 -2.46
N GLU A 273 3.72 -5.67 -2.11
CA GLU A 273 3.97 -5.28 -0.72
C GLU A 273 3.21 -4.01 -0.36
N ALA A 274 2.69 -3.94 0.87
CA ALA A 274 2.14 -2.72 1.43
C ALA A 274 3.26 -1.74 1.77
N LYS A 275 3.01 -0.45 1.56
CA LYS A 275 3.89 0.61 2.08
C LYS A 275 3.61 0.81 3.57
N LYS A 276 4.64 1.12 4.33
CA LYS A 276 4.46 1.52 5.72
C LYS A 276 3.87 2.94 5.76
N VAL A 277 2.68 3.08 6.29
CA VAL A 277 2.02 4.37 6.56
C VAL A 277 1.75 4.42 8.06
N ASN A 278 2.18 5.50 8.71
CA ASN A 278 2.04 5.62 10.16
C ASN A 278 0.57 5.85 10.54
N ASP A 279 0.12 5.14 11.58
CA ASP A 279 -1.15 5.41 12.24
C ASP A 279 -1.01 6.65 13.11
N VAL A 280 -1.72 7.72 12.80
CA VAL A 280 -1.65 8.98 13.57
C VAL A 280 -2.22 8.83 14.99
N THR A 281 -3.11 7.86 15.21
CA THR A 281 -3.66 7.56 16.54
C THR A 281 -2.67 6.82 17.44
N GLU A 282 -1.63 6.24 16.85
CA GLU A 282 -0.51 5.60 17.53
C GLU A 282 0.77 6.45 17.45
N ALA A 283 0.62 7.74 17.14
CA ALA A 283 1.75 8.65 17.07
C ALA A 283 2.46 8.72 18.43
N LYS A 284 3.79 8.46 18.41
CA LYS A 284 4.63 8.59 19.59
C LYS A 284 4.71 10.04 20.03
N THR A 285 4.55 10.29 21.32
CA THR A 285 4.65 11.62 21.92
C THR A 285 6.08 11.91 22.33
N ILE A 286 6.67 12.94 21.73
CA ILE A 286 8.04 13.38 21.99
C ILE A 286 8.00 14.76 22.66
N VAL A 287 8.62 14.88 23.84
CA VAL A 287 8.86 16.18 24.45
C VAL A 287 10.25 16.67 24.06
N ILE A 288 10.32 17.87 23.48
CA ILE A 288 11.57 18.54 23.15
C ILE A 288 11.82 19.61 24.19
N ASP A 289 12.94 19.49 24.89
CA ASP A 289 13.40 20.48 25.87
C ASP A 289 14.60 21.27 25.31
N ALA A 290 14.34 22.48 24.84
CA ALA A 290 15.41 23.43 24.53
C ALA A 290 16.05 23.91 25.82
N GLY A 291 17.24 23.39 26.13
CA GLY A 291 17.96 23.66 27.38
C GLY A 291 18.16 25.14 27.66
N HIS A 292 18.21 25.50 28.93
CA HIS A 292 18.39 26.88 29.39
C HIS A 292 17.28 27.86 28.95
N GLN A 293 17.46 29.13 29.21
CA GLN A 293 16.60 30.26 28.82
C GLN A 293 17.33 31.58 29.09
N ALA A 294 16.86 32.71 28.55
CA ALA A 294 17.57 33.99 28.62
C ALA A 294 17.83 34.46 30.06
N LYS A 295 16.90 34.19 30.99
CA LYS A 295 17.01 34.59 32.37
C LYS A 295 17.21 33.38 33.29
N GLN A 296 18.37 33.30 33.96
CA GLN A 296 18.62 32.27 34.97
C GLN A 296 17.65 32.39 36.15
N MET A 297 17.37 31.28 36.81
CA MET A 297 16.58 31.21 38.04
C MET A 297 17.49 30.72 39.18
N LYS A 298 17.94 31.66 40.03
CA LYS A 298 18.89 31.39 41.13
C LYS A 298 18.25 30.72 42.35
N ASP A 299 16.92 30.80 42.45
CA ASP A 299 16.18 30.03 43.45
C ASP A 299 16.52 28.54 43.30
N LYS A 300 16.48 27.85 44.44
CA LYS A 300 16.87 26.44 44.49
C LYS A 300 15.66 25.50 44.41
N GLU A 301 15.89 24.35 43.83
CA GLU A 301 14.98 23.22 43.82
C GLU A 301 15.72 21.93 44.21
N ALA A 302 15.00 20.92 44.67
CA ALA A 302 15.59 19.65 45.06
C ALA A 302 16.14 18.92 43.82
N VAL A 303 17.32 18.30 43.92
CA VAL A 303 17.99 17.60 42.82
C VAL A 303 17.22 16.41 42.32
N GLY A 304 16.31 15.85 43.13
CA GLY A 304 15.41 14.74 42.81
C GLY A 304 14.32 14.59 43.86
N PRO A 305 13.29 13.74 43.61
CA PRO A 305 12.18 13.53 44.53
C PRO A 305 12.67 13.11 45.93
N GLY A 306 12.29 13.87 46.97
CA GLY A 306 12.69 13.61 48.37
C GLY A 306 14.14 13.95 48.72
N SER A 307 14.92 14.55 47.81
CA SER A 307 16.30 14.93 48.04
C SER A 307 16.42 16.16 48.95
N SER A 308 17.36 16.12 49.89
CA SER A 308 17.77 17.30 50.64
C SER A 308 18.82 18.17 49.92
N GLN A 309 19.43 17.62 48.85
CA GLN A 309 20.37 18.37 48.02
C GLN A 309 19.63 19.36 47.13
N MET A 310 20.02 20.62 47.17
CA MET A 310 19.35 21.71 46.46
C MET A 310 20.27 22.32 45.41
N LYS A 311 19.77 22.51 44.18
CA LYS A 311 20.47 23.18 43.06
C LYS A 311 19.68 24.40 42.58
N ALA A 312 20.33 25.31 41.85
CA ALA A 312 19.64 26.39 41.15
C ALA A 312 18.65 25.80 40.14
N LYS A 313 17.46 26.41 40.04
CA LYS A 313 16.38 25.94 39.17
C LYS A 313 16.78 25.88 37.70
N VAL A 314 17.51 26.87 37.21
CA VAL A 314 18.06 26.88 35.85
C VAL A 314 19.19 27.90 35.74
N SER A 315 20.26 27.52 35.03
CA SER A 315 21.35 28.43 34.63
C SER A 315 21.04 29.06 33.25
N SER A 316 21.78 30.09 32.90
CA SER A 316 21.73 30.72 31.56
C SER A 316 22.44 29.90 30.49
N GLY A 317 23.17 28.86 30.87
CA GLY A 317 24.04 28.10 29.96
C GLY A 317 25.40 28.76 29.74
N THR A 318 26.04 28.38 28.64
CA THR A 318 27.33 28.91 28.18
C THR A 318 27.14 29.80 26.96
N SER A 319 28.26 30.34 26.42
CA SER A 319 28.28 31.13 25.20
C SER A 319 29.46 30.70 24.32
N GLY A 320 29.34 30.87 23.04
CA GLY A 320 30.38 30.55 22.05
C GLY A 320 31.64 31.37 22.23
N VAL A 321 32.79 30.68 22.28
CA VAL A 321 34.09 31.31 22.54
C VAL A 321 34.53 32.28 21.43
N VAL A 322 34.02 32.11 20.20
CA VAL A 322 34.32 32.95 19.02
C VAL A 322 33.11 33.73 18.55
N THR A 323 31.97 33.08 18.49
CA THR A 323 30.74 33.69 17.94
C THR A 323 30.02 34.57 18.95
N GLY A 324 30.17 34.28 20.25
CA GLY A 324 29.40 34.94 21.30
C GLY A 324 27.92 34.49 21.30
N ASN A 325 27.54 33.51 20.53
CA ASN A 325 26.16 33.00 20.50
C ASN A 325 25.84 32.34 21.86
N ASP A 326 24.69 32.67 22.41
CA ASP A 326 24.24 32.04 23.66
C ASP A 326 23.73 30.61 23.41
N GLU A 327 24.07 29.70 24.29
CA GLU A 327 23.64 28.29 24.24
C GLU A 327 22.11 28.16 24.17
N TYR A 328 21.38 28.91 24.99
CA TYR A 328 19.92 28.86 25.03
C TYR A 328 19.29 29.21 23.66
N GLN A 329 19.96 30.06 22.86
CA GLN A 329 19.48 30.44 21.53
C GLN A 329 19.74 29.31 20.55
N ILE A 330 20.94 28.73 20.50
CA ILE A 330 21.27 27.60 19.64
C ILE A 330 20.36 26.40 19.93
N ASN A 331 20.15 26.11 21.23
CA ASN A 331 19.26 25.03 21.67
C ASN A 331 17.82 25.26 21.17
N LEU A 332 17.31 26.50 21.23
CA LEU A 332 15.98 26.82 20.76
C LEU A 332 15.87 26.70 19.24
N ASP A 333 16.84 27.19 18.48
CA ASP A 333 16.86 27.14 17.03
C ASP A 333 16.79 25.68 16.53
N VAL A 334 17.61 24.78 17.08
CA VAL A 334 17.60 23.36 16.76
C VAL A 334 16.31 22.70 17.21
N ALA A 335 15.80 23.04 18.40
CA ALA A 335 14.56 22.47 18.92
C ALA A 335 13.33 22.81 18.06
N LEU A 336 13.24 24.02 17.53
CA LEU A 336 12.16 24.42 16.62
C LEU A 336 12.23 23.68 15.28
N LEU A 337 13.43 23.52 14.70
CA LEU A 337 13.64 22.72 13.50
C LEU A 337 13.30 21.24 13.73
N LEU A 338 13.67 20.70 14.90
CA LEU A 338 13.35 19.33 15.29
C LEU A 338 11.84 19.14 15.47
N ARG A 339 11.14 20.10 16.06
CA ARG A 339 9.67 20.09 16.17
C ARG A 339 9.03 19.92 14.78
N ASP A 340 9.43 20.75 13.84
CA ASP A 340 8.87 20.76 12.49
C ASP A 340 9.17 19.43 11.75
N GLU A 341 10.39 18.93 11.88
CA GLU A 341 10.82 17.64 11.31
C GLU A 341 10.05 16.45 11.91
N LEU A 342 9.90 16.38 13.23
CA LEU A 342 9.16 15.30 13.88
C LEU A 342 7.66 15.35 13.60
N THR A 343 7.08 16.57 13.55
CA THR A 343 5.67 16.75 13.17
C THR A 343 5.43 16.24 11.75
N ALA A 344 6.32 16.56 10.81
CA ALA A 344 6.24 16.08 9.45
C ALA A 344 6.37 14.54 9.34
N ARG A 345 7.06 13.91 10.29
CA ARG A 345 7.18 12.44 10.42
C ARG A 345 6.02 11.78 11.19
N GLY A 346 4.99 12.54 11.61
CA GLY A 346 3.81 12.01 12.30
C GLY A 346 4.02 11.70 13.77
N TYR A 347 4.95 12.39 14.43
CA TYR A 347 5.06 12.40 15.89
C TYR A 347 4.12 13.45 16.50
N ASN A 348 3.60 13.16 17.71
CA ASN A 348 2.99 14.18 18.55
C ASN A 348 4.11 14.91 19.31
N VAL A 349 4.30 16.21 19.05
CA VAL A 349 5.43 16.96 19.58
C VAL A 349 4.96 17.99 20.60
N ILE A 350 5.57 17.98 21.78
CA ILE A 350 5.36 18.96 22.85
C ILE A 350 6.68 19.67 23.14
N MET A 351 6.65 21.00 23.07
CA MET A 351 7.80 21.83 23.38
C MET A 351 7.76 22.27 24.86
N THR A 352 8.88 22.21 25.55
CA THR A 352 8.96 22.87 26.89
C THR A 352 8.94 24.39 26.79
N ARG A 353 9.52 24.93 25.71
CA ARG A 353 9.50 26.36 25.36
C ARG A 353 9.65 26.58 23.87
N GLU A 354 9.04 27.64 23.40
CA GLU A 354 9.18 28.10 21.99
C GLU A 354 9.76 29.53 21.93
N THR A 355 10.07 30.12 23.06
CA THR A 355 10.72 31.41 23.19
C THR A 355 11.80 31.38 24.28
N ASN A 356 12.65 32.42 24.34
CA ASN A 356 13.68 32.54 25.38
C ASN A 356 13.20 33.22 26.66
N ASP A 357 12.11 33.99 26.58
CA ASP A 357 11.54 34.69 27.73
C ASP A 357 10.49 33.85 28.47
N VAL A 358 10.98 32.83 29.16
CA VAL A 358 10.17 31.92 29.97
C VAL A 358 10.71 31.82 31.37
N LYS A 359 9.92 31.26 32.30
CA LYS A 359 10.31 31.00 33.71
C LYS A 359 10.02 29.52 34.00
N LEU A 360 10.86 28.61 33.48
CA LEU A 360 10.76 27.18 33.68
C LEU A 360 11.98 26.68 34.48
N SER A 361 11.74 26.02 35.58
CA SER A 361 12.77 25.27 36.30
C SER A 361 13.08 23.94 35.62
N ASN A 362 14.18 23.27 35.98
CA ASN A 362 14.48 21.93 35.47
C ASN A 362 13.42 20.89 35.91
N GLN A 363 12.83 21.07 37.09
CA GLN A 363 11.71 20.24 37.54
C GLN A 363 10.45 20.47 36.70
N ASP A 364 10.13 21.75 36.36
CA ASP A 364 8.96 22.05 35.49
C ASP A 364 9.08 21.39 34.11
N ARG A 365 10.29 21.40 33.53
CA ARG A 365 10.55 20.75 32.21
C ARG A 365 10.34 19.26 32.30
N ALA A 366 10.81 18.58 33.33
CA ALA A 366 10.56 17.15 33.53
C ALA A 366 9.07 16.86 33.76
N ARG A 367 8.35 17.73 34.49
CA ARG A 367 6.91 17.60 34.74
C ARG A 367 6.10 17.65 33.47
N ILE A 368 6.43 18.52 32.51
CA ILE A 368 5.77 18.57 31.19
C ILE A 368 5.82 17.20 30.50
N ALA A 369 6.98 16.53 30.50
CA ALA A 369 7.12 15.23 29.91
C ALA A 369 6.35 14.13 30.67
N ASN A 370 6.35 14.17 31.97
CA ASN A 370 5.65 13.21 32.82
C ASN A 370 4.13 13.33 32.69
N GLU A 371 3.58 14.55 32.74
CA GLU A 371 2.15 14.84 32.61
C GLU A 371 1.62 14.48 31.23
N ALA A 372 2.46 14.63 30.17
CA ALA A 372 2.14 14.21 28.82
C ALA A 372 2.19 12.68 28.62
N GLY A 373 2.74 11.92 29.57
CA GLY A 373 3.01 10.50 29.37
C GLY A 373 3.89 10.24 28.14
N ALA A 374 4.90 11.10 27.92
CA ALA A 374 5.68 11.11 26.71
C ALA A 374 6.42 9.77 26.48
N ASP A 375 6.50 9.32 25.23
CA ASP A 375 7.28 8.12 24.87
C ASP A 375 8.80 8.38 24.95
N ALA A 376 9.23 9.64 24.77
CA ALA A 376 10.60 10.07 25.00
C ALA A 376 10.70 11.60 25.24
N MET A 377 11.74 12.04 25.99
CA MET A 377 12.11 13.44 26.13
C MET A 377 13.53 13.66 25.64
N ILE A 378 13.71 14.62 24.73
CA ILE A 378 15.00 14.99 24.17
C ILE A 378 15.36 16.38 24.71
N ARG A 379 16.44 16.43 25.46
CA ARG A 379 16.96 17.68 26.06
C ARG A 379 18.17 18.12 25.25
N ILE A 380 18.05 19.27 24.58
CA ILE A 380 19.05 19.79 23.64
C ILE A 380 19.91 20.81 24.37
N HIS A 381 21.21 20.56 24.39
CA HIS A 381 22.24 21.37 25.05
C HIS A 381 23.49 21.52 24.19
N CYS A 382 24.35 22.47 24.54
CA CYS A 382 25.71 22.61 24.05
C CYS A 382 26.69 22.59 25.23
N ASN A 383 27.75 21.80 25.07
CA ASN A 383 28.74 21.64 26.15
C ASN A 383 29.80 22.75 26.17
N SER A 384 30.48 22.91 27.31
CA SER A 384 31.64 23.77 27.46
C SER A 384 32.58 23.21 28.51
N VAL A 385 33.88 23.19 28.22
CA VAL A 385 34.95 22.76 29.14
C VAL A 385 36.16 23.67 29.01
N ASP A 386 37.01 23.71 30.03
CA ASP A 386 38.23 24.56 30.01
C ASP A 386 39.20 24.19 28.90
N ALA A 387 39.22 22.90 28.49
CA ALA A 387 40.13 22.39 27.49
C ALA A 387 39.56 22.67 26.06
N SER A 388 39.98 23.75 25.43
CA SER A 388 39.48 24.23 24.12
C SER A 388 39.68 23.28 22.96
N TYR A 389 40.52 22.22 23.08
CA TYR A 389 40.73 21.19 22.04
C TYR A 389 39.69 20.07 22.10
N VAL A 390 38.89 19.97 23.15
CA VAL A 390 37.81 18.97 23.27
C VAL A 390 36.73 19.27 22.24
N ARG A 391 36.27 18.24 21.52
CA ARG A 391 35.27 18.35 20.47
C ARG A 391 34.51 17.06 20.27
N GLY A 392 33.28 17.14 19.76
CA GLY A 392 32.39 16.05 19.48
C GLY A 392 31.06 16.20 20.20
N ALA A 393 30.15 15.26 20.00
CA ALA A 393 28.87 15.22 20.65
C ALA A 393 28.76 14.03 21.59
N LEU A 394 27.99 14.16 22.65
CA LEU A 394 27.76 13.10 23.62
C LEU A 394 26.33 13.18 24.19
N CYS A 395 25.87 12.09 24.77
CA CYS A 395 24.65 12.11 25.58
C CYS A 395 24.96 11.96 27.06
N ILE A 396 24.15 12.61 27.93
CA ILE A 396 24.24 12.44 29.39
C ILE A 396 22.93 11.84 29.89
N ILE A 397 23.02 10.78 30.68
CA ILE A 397 21.90 10.11 31.33
C ILE A 397 22.24 9.74 32.77
N GLN A 398 21.23 9.29 33.52
CA GLN A 398 21.42 8.77 34.88
C GLN A 398 22.06 7.36 34.85
N SER A 399 22.78 7.02 35.91
CA SER A 399 23.30 5.68 36.14
C SER A 399 22.19 4.70 36.60
N LYS A 400 22.48 3.39 36.54
CA LYS A 400 21.58 2.34 37.09
C LYS A 400 21.40 2.46 38.60
N SER A 401 22.36 3.03 39.32
CA SER A 401 22.32 3.25 40.75
C SER A 401 21.66 4.56 41.18
N ASN A 402 21.19 5.36 40.23
CA ASN A 402 20.49 6.60 40.52
C ASN A 402 19.24 6.33 41.38
N PRO A 403 19.10 6.96 42.57
CA PRO A 403 18.02 6.63 43.49
C PRO A 403 16.65 7.15 43.05
N TYR A 404 16.58 8.02 42.04
CA TYR A 404 15.34 8.66 41.58
C TYR A 404 14.75 8.02 40.34
N CYS A 405 15.59 7.69 39.37
CA CYS A 405 15.17 7.20 38.04
C CYS A 405 16.12 6.14 37.43
N GLY A 406 16.92 5.45 38.26
CA GLY A 406 17.88 4.43 37.81
C GLY A 406 17.25 3.29 37.03
N SER A 407 15.97 2.96 37.27
CA SER A 407 15.20 1.94 36.50
C SER A 407 15.10 2.28 35.03
N LEU A 408 15.14 3.55 34.64
CA LEU A 408 15.08 4.01 33.26
C LEU A 408 16.43 3.98 32.53
N SER A 409 17.54 3.74 33.27
CA SER A 409 18.89 3.83 32.68
C SER A 409 19.12 2.98 31.44
N GLY A 410 18.53 1.77 31.37
CA GLY A 410 18.61 0.90 30.22
C GLY A 410 17.95 1.49 28.98
N THR A 411 16.71 1.91 29.12
CA THR A 411 15.90 2.53 28.05
C THR A 411 16.49 3.86 27.60
N CYS A 412 16.94 4.69 28.55
CA CYS A 412 17.63 5.95 28.24
C CYS A 412 18.95 5.72 27.49
N SER A 413 19.69 4.64 27.81
CA SER A 413 20.93 4.29 27.10
C SER A 413 20.65 3.87 25.65
N GLU A 414 19.60 3.10 25.41
CA GLU A 414 19.18 2.70 24.06
C GLU A 414 18.77 3.93 23.24
N LEU A 415 17.90 4.79 23.79
CA LEU A 415 17.49 6.05 23.17
C LEU A 415 18.70 6.93 22.83
N SER A 416 19.62 7.11 23.79
CA SER A 416 20.82 7.93 23.60
C SER A 416 21.75 7.40 22.52
N ASN A 417 21.98 6.08 22.45
CA ASN A 417 22.85 5.47 21.45
C ASN A 417 22.29 5.64 20.03
N THR A 418 20.99 5.44 19.83
CA THR A 418 20.37 5.60 18.52
C THR A 418 20.40 7.06 18.06
N ILE A 419 20.05 7.99 18.94
CA ILE A 419 20.12 9.43 18.64
C ILE A 419 21.54 9.86 18.34
N LEU A 420 22.49 9.55 19.21
CA LEU A 420 23.87 10.03 19.07
C LEU A 420 24.53 9.46 17.79
N LYS A 421 24.24 8.21 17.46
CA LYS A 421 24.74 7.58 16.21
C LYS A 421 24.24 8.34 14.97
N SER A 422 22.94 8.58 14.87
CA SER A 422 22.31 9.25 13.72
C SER A 422 22.69 10.73 13.67
N TYR A 423 22.73 11.40 14.84
CA TYR A 423 23.15 12.78 14.98
C TYR A 423 24.59 13.01 14.47
N CYS A 424 25.52 12.19 14.92
CA CYS A 424 26.93 12.30 14.50
C CYS A 424 27.12 11.98 13.01
N ALA A 425 26.33 11.04 12.45
CA ALA A 425 26.33 10.76 11.03
C ALA A 425 25.83 11.97 10.18
N ALA A 426 24.81 12.67 10.67
CA ALA A 426 24.23 13.82 9.97
C ALA A 426 25.07 15.10 10.11
N THR A 427 25.72 15.32 11.26
CA THR A 427 26.48 16.54 11.54
C THR A 427 27.98 16.44 11.24
N GLY A 428 28.51 15.23 11.09
CA GLY A 428 29.93 14.98 10.92
C GLY A 428 30.76 15.11 12.21
N LEU A 429 30.12 15.32 13.37
CA LEU A 429 30.80 15.41 14.63
C LEU A 429 31.24 14.04 15.14
N LYS A 430 32.32 14.05 15.96
CA LYS A 430 32.82 12.84 16.62
C LYS A 430 31.80 12.37 17.67
N ASN A 431 31.43 11.09 17.62
CA ASN A 431 30.65 10.46 18.68
C ASN A 431 31.56 10.18 19.90
N MET A 432 31.24 10.82 21.03
CA MET A 432 31.98 10.66 22.28
C MET A 432 31.30 9.70 23.27
N GLY A 433 30.16 9.09 22.89
CA GLY A 433 29.43 8.12 23.70
C GLY A 433 28.53 8.73 24.75
N ILE A 434 28.16 7.89 25.71
CA ILE A 434 27.27 8.27 26.83
C ILE A 434 28.07 8.52 28.06
N GLN A 435 27.76 9.64 28.77
CA GLN A 435 28.24 9.93 30.11
C GLN A 435 27.11 9.74 31.13
N TYR A 436 27.45 9.36 32.34
CA TYR A 436 26.52 9.16 33.43
C TYR A 436 26.67 10.29 34.47
N ASP A 437 25.58 11.01 34.77
CA ASP A 437 25.54 12.03 35.80
C ASP A 437 24.23 11.95 36.60
N ASP A 438 24.32 11.55 37.84
CA ASP A 438 23.20 11.43 38.78
C ASP A 438 22.80 12.74 39.44
N ASN A 439 23.46 13.85 39.09
CA ASN A 439 23.20 15.18 39.67
C ASN A 439 22.39 16.12 38.74
N LEU A 440 21.80 15.62 37.68
CA LEU A 440 20.97 16.42 36.76
C LEU A 440 19.52 16.47 37.24
N THR A 441 19.10 17.64 37.79
CA THR A 441 17.75 17.82 38.34
C THR A 441 16.66 17.42 37.32
N GLY A 442 16.73 17.92 36.10
CA GLY A 442 15.71 17.61 35.07
C GLY A 442 15.65 16.13 34.70
N THR A 443 16.76 15.40 34.75
CA THR A 443 16.80 13.95 34.52
C THR A 443 16.24 13.20 35.72
N ASN A 444 16.62 13.61 36.96
CA ASN A 444 16.17 12.95 38.18
C ASN A 444 14.67 13.08 38.48
N TRP A 445 14.02 14.14 38.01
CA TRP A 445 12.58 14.33 38.09
C TRP A 445 11.80 13.73 36.92
N CYS A 446 12.49 13.32 35.86
CA CYS A 446 11.85 12.73 34.67
C CYS A 446 11.50 11.26 34.91
N GLN A 447 10.24 10.89 34.63
CA GLN A 447 9.69 9.51 34.76
C GLN A 447 9.49 8.81 33.42
N VAL A 448 9.93 9.45 32.33
CA VAL A 448 9.86 8.89 30.97
C VAL A 448 11.28 8.69 30.39
N PRO A 449 11.50 7.86 29.37
CA PRO A 449 12.79 7.74 28.70
C PRO A 449 13.31 9.11 28.28
N ASN A 450 14.53 9.47 28.68
CA ASN A 450 15.07 10.79 28.35
C ASN A 450 16.59 10.75 28.11
N THR A 451 17.08 11.76 27.39
CA THR A 451 18.51 11.99 27.15
C THR A 451 18.82 13.48 27.11
N VAL A 452 19.95 13.88 27.62
CA VAL A 452 20.55 15.21 27.39
C VAL A 452 21.56 15.05 26.27
N LEU A 453 21.26 15.62 25.10
CA LEU A 453 22.19 15.66 23.97
C LEU A 453 23.03 16.94 24.07
N GLU A 454 24.32 16.74 24.24
CA GLU A 454 25.34 17.79 24.12
C GLU A 454 25.80 17.85 22.67
N MET A 455 25.28 18.80 21.91
CA MET A 455 25.41 18.91 20.47
C MET A 455 26.85 19.11 19.97
N GLY A 456 27.71 19.69 20.81
CA GLY A 456 29.09 20.03 20.53
C GLY A 456 29.63 20.96 21.63
N PHE A 457 30.90 21.34 21.55
CA PHE A 457 31.56 22.15 22.53
C PHE A 457 31.66 23.63 22.10
N MET A 458 30.93 24.53 22.76
CA MET A 458 31.00 25.98 22.51
C MET A 458 32.34 26.60 22.95
N SER A 459 33.11 25.88 23.77
CA SER A 459 34.51 26.22 24.12
C SER A 459 35.50 25.86 23.01
N ASN A 460 35.10 25.07 22.00
CA ASN A 460 35.93 24.74 20.83
C ASN A 460 35.62 25.71 19.68
N ALA A 461 36.61 26.48 19.24
CA ALA A 461 36.44 27.54 18.25
C ALA A 461 35.86 27.06 16.90
N ALA A 462 36.15 25.81 16.48
CA ALA A 462 35.63 25.25 15.23
C ALA A 462 34.15 24.81 15.35
N GLU A 463 33.83 24.15 16.46
CA GLU A 463 32.46 23.70 16.73
C GLU A 463 31.51 24.86 17.05
N ASP A 464 31.98 25.87 17.78
CA ASP A 464 31.21 27.10 18.02
C ASP A 464 30.79 27.79 16.71
N ARG A 465 31.71 27.95 15.75
CA ARG A 465 31.37 28.49 14.43
C ARG A 465 30.41 27.57 13.66
N LEU A 466 30.64 26.28 13.73
CA LEU A 466 29.82 25.28 13.04
C LEU A 466 28.38 25.27 13.53
N MET A 467 28.19 25.23 14.87
CA MET A 467 26.85 25.21 15.51
C MET A 467 26.04 26.48 15.24
N GLY A 468 26.71 27.61 14.95
CA GLY A 468 26.08 28.86 14.55
C GLY A 468 25.47 28.85 13.14
N THR A 469 25.80 27.87 12.28
CA THR A 469 25.33 27.81 10.90
C THR A 469 23.96 27.17 10.76
N ASP A 470 23.12 27.67 9.83
CA ASP A 470 21.79 27.11 9.56
C ASP A 470 21.87 25.66 9.04
N THR A 471 22.88 25.36 8.21
CA THR A 471 23.12 23.99 7.70
C THR A 471 23.38 23.00 8.83
N PHE A 472 24.17 23.40 9.83
CA PHE A 472 24.40 22.54 11.00
C PHE A 472 23.11 22.31 11.79
N LYS A 473 22.36 23.37 12.07
CA LYS A 473 21.10 23.28 12.82
C LYS A 473 20.07 22.36 12.13
N GLN A 474 19.95 22.47 10.82
CA GLN A 474 19.10 21.57 10.02
C GLN A 474 19.58 20.12 10.07
N ASN A 475 20.89 19.88 9.90
CA ASN A 475 21.47 18.54 10.00
C ASN A 475 21.32 17.96 11.40
N ALA A 476 21.47 18.77 12.44
CA ALA A 476 21.27 18.39 13.84
C ALA A 476 19.82 17.92 14.08
N ALA A 477 18.84 18.73 13.69
CA ALA A 477 17.42 18.38 13.81
C ALA A 477 17.09 17.07 13.08
N ARG A 478 17.51 16.93 11.81
CA ARG A 478 17.31 15.72 11.02
C ARG A 478 17.97 14.50 11.68
N GLY A 479 19.24 14.62 12.12
CA GLY A 479 19.97 13.53 12.76
C GLY A 479 19.33 13.05 14.06
N ILE A 480 18.74 13.95 14.87
CA ILE A 480 17.97 13.59 16.07
C ILE A 480 16.69 12.85 15.66
N ALA A 481 15.97 13.34 14.66
CA ALA A 481 14.75 12.71 14.16
C ALA A 481 15.01 11.31 13.59
N ASP A 482 16.08 11.12 12.80
CA ASP A 482 16.50 9.81 12.29
C ASP A 482 16.84 8.83 13.45
N GLY A 483 17.43 9.35 14.53
CA GLY A 483 17.69 8.57 15.74
C GLY A 483 16.43 8.13 16.48
N LEU A 484 15.41 8.97 16.51
CA LEU A 484 14.10 8.65 17.08
C LEU A 484 13.35 7.62 16.22
N ASP A 485 13.37 7.76 14.90
CA ASP A 485 12.80 6.74 14.00
C ASP A 485 13.48 5.37 14.23
N ALA A 486 14.81 5.34 14.32
CA ALA A 486 15.54 4.11 14.60
C ALA A 486 15.22 3.52 15.99
N TYR A 487 15.01 4.36 17.01
CA TYR A 487 14.64 3.91 18.35
C TYR A 487 13.23 3.31 18.39
N PHE A 488 12.27 3.91 17.70
CA PHE A 488 10.88 3.41 17.65
C PHE A 488 10.63 2.36 16.53
N GLY A 489 11.66 2.03 15.74
CA GLY A 489 11.54 1.05 14.65
C GLY A 489 10.67 1.54 13.48
N ARG A 490 10.75 2.84 13.19
CA ARG A 490 9.99 3.53 12.13
C ARG A 490 10.82 3.69 10.85
#